data_7b0cb8ad99235e4e69d20f7a16962e8b
#
_entry.id   7b0cb8ad99235e4e69d20f7a16962e8b
#
_cell.length_a   1.000
_cell.length_b   1.000
_cell.length_c   1.000
_cell.angle_alpha   90.00
_cell.angle_beta   90.00
_cell.angle_gamma   90.00
#
_symmetry.space_group_name_H-M   'P 1'
#
loop_
_entity.id
_entity.type
_entity.pdbx_description
1 polymer ?
#
loop_
_entity_poly.entity_id
_entity_poly.type
_entity_poly.pdbx_seq_one_letter_code
_entity_poly.pdbx_strand_id
1 'polypeptide(L)'
;MLSIRRAVIVTAFLLSASGAVFAQFPMPTQRPQEDTLPAQIRELVSKYCRLDYEGGRLDPKMWPKFQPLVSWTSPQPFTKINVIARYTVDPESSEDHNKYSVTVHYRLLGTFDPGLGYVQEPEGTIQDVFYSVTSQNTEWRVSDADNPLPHPSRAAMLKWLTEQVNTTQDATIKDRYQNALDHLQQQSGSPFAR
;
A
#
# COMPACT_ATOMS: atom_id res chain seq x y z
N MET A 1 89.19 -6.37 -37.97
CA MET A 1 88.17 -5.99 -37.04
C MET A 1 86.88 -5.84 -37.86
N LEU A 2 85.95 -6.73 -37.66
CA LEU A 2 84.89 -7.04 -38.60
C LEU A 2 83.73 -6.06 -38.54
N SER A 3 83.40 -5.52 -39.72
CA SER A 3 82.17 -4.76 -39.97
C SER A 3 81.05 -5.71 -40.50
N ILE A 4 79.98 -5.87 -39.81
CA ILE A 4 78.86 -6.65 -40.28
C ILE A 4 77.76 -5.69 -40.74
N ARG A 5 77.47 -5.74 -42.02
CA ARG A 5 76.36 -5.04 -42.66
C ARG A 5 75.08 -5.79 -42.37
N ARG A 6 74.07 -5.11 -41.76
CA ARG A 6 72.75 -5.62 -41.61
C ARG A 6 71.83 -5.18 -42.76
N ALA A 7 71.30 -6.18 -43.46
CA ALA A 7 70.29 -5.96 -44.48
C ALA A 7 68.92 -5.70 -43.81
N VAL A 8 68.21 -4.68 -44.23
CA VAL A 8 66.86 -4.35 -43.82
C VAL A 8 65.90 -4.94 -44.83
N ILE A 9 65.13 -5.95 -44.38
CA ILE A 9 64.02 -6.50 -45.17
C ILE A 9 62.76 -5.71 -44.75
N VAL A 10 62.19 -4.97 -45.70
CA VAL A 10 60.92 -4.24 -45.52
C VAL A 10 59.82 -5.21 -45.97
N THR A 11 59.07 -5.76 -44.99
CA THR A 11 57.88 -6.55 -45.26
C THR A 11 56.67 -5.64 -45.17
N ALA A 12 56.04 -5.38 -46.30
CA ALA A 12 54.78 -4.61 -46.35
C ALA A 12 53.65 -5.53 -45.93
N PHE A 13 53.02 -5.21 -44.77
CA PHE A 13 51.78 -5.79 -44.33
C PHE A 13 50.61 -5.02 -44.90
N LEU A 14 49.86 -5.60 -45.82
CA LEU A 14 48.55 -5.15 -46.25
C LEU A 14 47.53 -5.46 -45.15
N LEU A 15 47.14 -4.49 -44.37
CA LEU A 15 46.01 -4.57 -43.44
C LEU A 15 44.71 -4.37 -44.23
N SER A 16 44.01 -5.48 -44.51
CA SER A 16 42.61 -5.48 -44.93
C SER A 16 41.73 -5.09 -43.75
N ALA A 17 41.23 -3.87 -43.75
CA ALA A 17 40.26 -3.37 -42.79
C ALA A 17 38.87 -4.00 -43.10
N SER A 18 38.56 -5.10 -42.44
CA SER A 18 37.20 -5.63 -42.40
C SER A 18 36.39 -4.76 -41.44
N GLY A 19 35.60 -3.82 -41.98
CA GLY A 19 34.66 -3.00 -41.22
C GLY A 19 33.56 -3.86 -40.66
N ALA A 20 33.66 -4.20 -39.38
CA ALA A 20 32.54 -4.75 -38.63
C ALA A 20 31.51 -3.63 -38.41
N VAL A 21 30.43 -3.66 -39.19
CA VAL A 21 29.26 -2.83 -38.96
C VAL A 21 28.58 -3.36 -37.72
N PHE A 22 28.89 -2.79 -36.56
CA PHE A 22 28.08 -3.01 -35.36
C PHE A 22 26.72 -2.37 -35.61
N ALA A 23 25.73 -3.19 -35.94
CA ALA A 23 24.34 -2.78 -35.88
C ALA A 23 24.06 -2.36 -34.43
N GLN A 24 24.08 -1.04 -34.18
CA GLN A 24 23.55 -0.47 -32.93
C GLN A 24 22.05 -0.79 -32.89
N PHE A 25 21.69 -1.89 -32.21
CA PHE A 25 20.31 -2.07 -31.81
C PHE A 25 19.96 -0.87 -30.94
N PRO A 26 18.91 -0.09 -31.30
CA PRO A 26 18.45 0.95 -30.40
C PRO A 26 18.05 0.25 -29.11
N MET A 27 18.79 0.49 -28.03
CA MET A 27 18.35 0.11 -26.71
C MET A 27 16.95 0.69 -26.54
N PRO A 28 15.97 -0.10 -26.06
CA PRO A 28 14.68 0.45 -25.74
C PRO A 28 14.95 1.56 -24.74
N THR A 29 14.73 2.79 -25.16
CA THR A 29 14.75 3.95 -24.29
C THR A 29 13.65 3.64 -23.26
N GLN A 30 14.03 3.21 -22.06
CA GLN A 30 13.12 3.24 -20.93
C GLN A 30 12.71 4.70 -20.84
N ARG A 31 11.49 4.99 -21.32
CA ARG A 31 10.87 6.29 -21.02
C ARG A 31 10.93 6.38 -19.50
N PRO A 32 11.48 7.46 -18.94
CA PRO A 32 11.28 7.72 -17.53
C PRO A 32 9.78 7.56 -17.34
N GLN A 33 9.38 6.69 -16.42
CA GLN A 33 8.00 6.60 -16.02
C GLN A 33 7.73 7.96 -15.40
N GLU A 34 7.16 8.87 -16.20
CA GLU A 34 6.68 10.15 -15.68
C GLU A 34 5.68 9.73 -14.61
N ASP A 35 6.09 9.89 -13.33
CA ASP A 35 5.19 9.81 -12.19
C ASP A 35 4.19 10.94 -12.40
N THR A 36 3.14 10.63 -13.17
CA THR A 36 2.07 11.60 -13.39
C THR A 36 1.46 11.89 -12.03
N LEU A 37 1.11 13.13 -11.78
CA LEU A 37 0.45 13.54 -10.53
C LEU A 37 -0.69 12.58 -10.14
N PRO A 38 -1.56 12.13 -11.06
CA PRO A 38 -2.56 11.10 -10.80
C PRO A 38 -2.00 9.82 -10.18
N ALA A 39 -0.91 9.27 -10.72
CA ALA A 39 -0.29 8.06 -10.16
C ALA A 39 0.23 8.28 -8.74
N GLN A 40 0.81 9.45 -8.44
CA GLN A 40 1.25 9.82 -7.09
C GLN A 40 0.09 9.91 -6.10
N ILE A 41 -1.06 10.46 -6.52
CA ILE A 41 -2.27 10.54 -5.70
C ILE A 41 -2.78 9.14 -5.34
N ARG A 42 -2.89 8.26 -6.33
CA ARG A 42 -3.31 6.87 -6.11
C ARG A 42 -2.33 6.12 -5.21
N GLU A 43 -1.02 6.31 -5.38
CA GLU A 43 -0.02 5.70 -4.53
C GLU A 43 -0.11 6.19 -3.08
N LEU A 44 -0.36 7.49 -2.86
CA LEU A 44 -0.59 8.06 -1.54
C LEU A 44 -1.74 7.36 -0.81
N VAL A 45 -2.92 7.24 -1.46
CA VAL A 45 -4.08 6.55 -0.89
C VAL A 45 -3.79 5.06 -0.69
N SER A 46 -3.12 4.42 -1.64
CA SER A 46 -2.72 3.01 -1.52
C SER A 46 -1.80 2.77 -0.31
N LYS A 47 -0.88 3.68 -0.06
CA LYS A 47 0.01 3.63 1.10
C LYS A 47 -0.74 3.81 2.42
N TYR A 48 -1.70 4.74 2.46
CA TYR A 48 -2.59 4.93 3.61
C TYR A 48 -3.40 3.65 3.88
N CYS A 49 -4.08 3.11 2.86
CA CYS A 49 -4.90 1.91 2.98
C CYS A 49 -4.06 0.68 3.39
N ARG A 50 -2.82 0.55 2.90
CA ARG A 50 -1.93 -0.54 3.29
C ARG A 50 -1.58 -0.47 4.78
N LEU A 51 -1.24 0.71 5.30
CA LEU A 51 -0.98 0.88 6.74
C LEU A 51 -2.20 0.57 7.59
N ASP A 52 -3.39 0.96 7.14
CA ASP A 52 -4.66 0.67 7.82
C ASP A 52 -4.95 -0.85 7.79
N TYR A 53 -4.79 -1.49 6.64
CA TYR A 53 -4.92 -2.95 6.45
C TYR A 53 -3.99 -3.76 7.36
N GLU A 54 -2.79 -3.26 7.59
CA GLU A 54 -1.81 -3.84 8.52
C GLU A 54 -2.18 -3.60 10.00
N GLY A 55 -3.28 -2.89 10.28
CA GLY A 55 -3.77 -2.58 11.62
C GLY A 55 -3.13 -1.35 12.25
N GLY A 56 -2.48 -0.52 11.45
CA GLY A 56 -1.75 0.64 11.99
C GLY A 56 -2.65 1.66 12.68
N ARG A 57 -3.93 1.78 12.30
CA ARG A 57 -4.88 2.66 13.00
C ARG A 57 -5.35 2.12 14.35
N LEU A 58 -5.15 0.83 14.61
CA LEU A 58 -5.45 0.19 15.89
C LEU A 58 -4.31 0.35 16.91
N ASP A 59 -3.11 0.72 16.46
CA ASP A 59 -1.93 0.95 17.29
C ASP A 59 -1.52 2.43 17.28
N PRO A 60 -1.72 3.17 18.37
CA PRO A 60 -1.32 4.58 18.47
C PRO A 60 0.16 4.85 18.17
N LYS A 61 1.04 3.86 18.37
CA LYS A 61 2.48 3.97 18.06
C LYS A 61 2.77 4.06 16.56
N MET A 62 1.81 3.67 15.72
CA MET A 62 1.92 3.74 14.27
C MET A 62 1.56 5.13 13.70
N TRP A 63 1.03 6.05 14.53
CA TRP A 63 0.63 7.38 14.09
C TRP A 63 1.72 8.15 13.31
N PRO A 64 3.01 8.14 13.70
CA PRO A 64 4.05 8.83 12.94
C PRO A 64 4.18 8.38 11.47
N LYS A 65 3.70 7.17 11.12
CA LYS A 65 3.70 6.68 9.73
C LYS A 65 2.49 7.21 8.93
N PHE A 66 1.37 7.51 9.60
CA PHE A 66 0.20 8.11 8.96
C PHE A 66 0.32 9.62 8.79
N GLN A 67 0.93 10.29 9.76
CA GLN A 67 1.03 11.74 9.82
C GLN A 67 1.50 12.41 8.50
N PRO A 68 2.51 11.90 7.78
CA PRO A 68 2.92 12.48 6.51
C PRO A 68 1.94 12.22 5.35
N LEU A 69 0.97 11.31 5.51
CA LEU A 69 0.01 10.94 4.47
C LEU A 69 -1.32 11.70 4.59
N VAL A 70 -1.58 12.32 5.73
CA VAL A 70 -2.90 12.88 6.06
C VAL A 70 -2.81 14.35 6.46
N SER A 71 -3.93 15.06 6.36
CA SER A 71 -3.99 16.49 6.71
C SER A 71 -4.30 16.76 8.19
N TRP A 72 -4.87 15.77 8.88
CA TRP A 72 -5.19 15.93 10.32
C TRP A 72 -3.95 15.70 11.20
N THR A 73 -3.94 16.34 12.35
CA THR A 73 -2.75 16.45 13.22
C THR A 73 -2.68 15.40 14.33
N SER A 74 -3.78 14.65 14.53
CA SER A 74 -3.89 13.60 15.56
C SER A 74 -4.65 12.39 15.02
N PRO A 75 -4.47 11.18 15.60
CA PRO A 75 -5.28 10.03 15.26
C PRO A 75 -6.77 10.34 15.40
N GLN A 76 -7.56 9.98 14.39
CA GLN A 76 -9.01 10.11 14.46
C GLN A 76 -9.57 9.01 15.38
N PRO A 77 -10.44 9.36 16.34
CA PRO A 77 -11.12 8.37 17.16
C PRO A 77 -12.09 7.55 16.28
N PHE A 78 -12.30 6.32 16.67
CA PHE A 78 -13.28 5.44 16.04
C PHE A 78 -14.09 4.69 17.09
N THR A 79 -15.35 4.39 16.78
CA THR A 79 -16.25 3.62 17.64
C THR A 79 -16.46 2.21 17.10
N LYS A 80 -16.12 1.97 15.85
CA LYS A 80 -16.26 0.68 15.15
C LYS A 80 -15.03 0.40 14.31
N ILE A 81 -14.84 -0.86 13.97
CA ILE A 81 -13.75 -1.36 13.13
C ILE A 81 -14.35 -2.26 12.07
N ASN A 82 -14.08 -1.96 10.79
CA ASN A 82 -14.50 -2.78 9.68
C ASN A 82 -13.38 -3.78 9.34
N VAL A 83 -13.58 -5.05 9.66
CA VAL A 83 -12.60 -6.10 9.34
C VAL A 83 -12.76 -6.50 7.88
N ILE A 84 -11.65 -6.48 7.13
CA ILE A 84 -11.69 -6.70 5.69
C ILE A 84 -10.85 -7.91 5.25
N ALA A 85 -11.28 -8.54 4.15
CA ALA A 85 -10.52 -9.58 3.47
C ALA A 85 -9.43 -8.97 2.57
N ARG A 86 -9.81 -7.95 1.80
CA ARG A 86 -8.93 -7.24 0.85
C ARG A 86 -9.53 -5.89 0.48
N TYR A 87 -8.76 -5.09 -0.21
CA TYR A 87 -9.22 -3.85 -0.82
C TYR A 87 -8.66 -3.68 -2.24
N THR A 88 -9.28 -2.83 -3.03
CA THR A 88 -8.78 -2.35 -4.32
C THR A 88 -8.91 -0.84 -4.37
N VAL A 89 -7.97 -0.18 -5.00
CA VAL A 89 -7.93 1.27 -5.16
C VAL A 89 -8.17 1.59 -6.62
N ASP A 90 -9.21 2.33 -6.92
CA ASP A 90 -9.53 2.76 -8.27
C ASP A 90 -8.56 3.85 -8.76
N PRO A 91 -8.52 4.08 -10.07
CA PRO A 91 -7.93 5.30 -10.60
C PRO A 91 -8.60 6.53 -9.97
N GLU A 92 -7.79 7.56 -9.72
CA GLU A 92 -8.24 8.82 -9.19
C GLU A 92 -9.10 9.59 -10.19
N SER A 93 -10.01 10.45 -9.69
CA SER A 93 -10.71 11.46 -10.45
C SER A 93 -10.32 12.86 -9.97
N SER A 94 -10.03 13.78 -10.91
CA SER A 94 -9.77 15.18 -10.57
C SER A 94 -11.08 15.89 -10.36
N GLU A 95 -11.25 16.57 -9.22
CA GLU A 95 -12.37 17.46 -8.96
C GLU A 95 -12.01 18.91 -9.35
N ASP A 96 -10.78 19.31 -9.05
CA ASP A 96 -10.15 20.56 -9.50
C ASP A 96 -8.61 20.43 -9.47
N HIS A 97 -7.89 21.54 -9.75
CA HIS A 97 -6.41 21.55 -9.80
C HIS A 97 -5.73 21.16 -8.48
N ASN A 98 -6.42 21.29 -7.34
CA ASN A 98 -5.88 21.07 -6.01
C ASN A 98 -6.62 19.98 -5.22
N LYS A 99 -7.54 19.26 -5.88
CA LYS A 99 -8.35 18.24 -5.24
C LYS A 99 -8.58 17.03 -6.14
N TYR A 100 -8.34 15.86 -5.59
CA TYR A 100 -8.62 14.56 -6.21
C TYR A 100 -9.53 13.73 -5.31
N SER A 101 -10.32 12.88 -5.93
CA SER A 101 -11.09 11.83 -5.26
C SER A 101 -10.59 10.46 -5.71
N VAL A 102 -10.44 9.54 -4.74
CA VAL A 102 -10.03 8.17 -4.99
C VAL A 102 -11.01 7.24 -4.31
N THR A 103 -11.61 6.33 -5.07
CA THR A 103 -12.49 5.30 -4.51
C THR A 103 -11.69 4.08 -4.10
N VAL A 104 -11.98 3.59 -2.90
CA VAL A 104 -11.43 2.33 -2.40
C VAL A 104 -12.56 1.37 -2.09
N HIS A 105 -12.51 0.19 -2.70
CA HIS A 105 -13.49 -0.88 -2.49
C HIS A 105 -12.96 -1.86 -1.44
N TYR A 106 -13.58 -1.91 -0.29
CA TYR A 106 -13.26 -2.83 0.79
C TYR A 106 -14.19 -4.04 0.78
N ARG A 107 -13.64 -5.25 0.69
CA ARG A 107 -14.42 -6.47 0.87
C ARG A 107 -14.50 -6.78 2.36
N LEU A 108 -15.68 -6.56 2.94
CA LEU A 108 -15.91 -6.74 4.37
C LEU A 108 -16.00 -8.22 4.75
N LEU A 109 -15.47 -8.53 5.92
CA LEU A 109 -15.70 -9.79 6.66
C LEU A 109 -16.69 -9.57 7.79
N GLY A 110 -16.70 -8.40 8.39
CA GLY A 110 -17.59 -8.02 9.46
C GLY A 110 -17.19 -6.71 10.10
N THR A 111 -18.03 -6.26 11.03
CA THR A 111 -17.83 -5.03 11.81
C THR A 111 -17.71 -5.38 13.28
N PHE A 112 -16.69 -4.88 13.94
CA PHE A 112 -16.54 -4.97 15.38
C PHE A 112 -16.94 -3.64 16.04
N ASP A 113 -17.82 -3.74 17.03
CA ASP A 113 -18.26 -2.62 17.88
C ASP A 113 -17.97 -3.01 19.33
N PRO A 114 -17.13 -2.27 20.09
CA PRO A 114 -16.85 -2.60 21.50
C PRO A 114 -18.10 -2.69 22.38
N GLY A 115 -19.18 -1.99 22.01
CA GLY A 115 -20.46 -2.03 22.73
C GLY A 115 -21.35 -3.24 22.38
N LEU A 116 -21.30 -3.73 21.13
CA LEU A 116 -22.19 -4.75 20.59
C LEU A 116 -21.47 -6.08 20.30
N GLY A 117 -20.15 -6.09 20.15
CA GLY A 117 -19.37 -7.24 19.73
C GLY A 117 -19.14 -7.29 18.22
N TYR A 118 -18.80 -8.47 17.69
CA TYR A 118 -18.53 -8.70 16.29
C TYR A 118 -19.79 -9.14 15.54
N VAL A 119 -20.08 -8.46 14.45
CA VAL A 119 -21.16 -8.79 13.52
C VAL A 119 -20.53 -9.18 12.19
N GLN A 120 -20.77 -10.41 11.77
CA GLN A 120 -20.30 -10.92 10.48
C GLN A 120 -21.14 -10.32 9.34
N GLU A 121 -20.47 -9.85 8.30
CA GLU A 121 -21.15 -9.41 7.09
C GLU A 121 -21.41 -10.59 6.14
N PRO A 122 -22.45 -10.52 5.30
CA PRO A 122 -22.69 -11.49 4.23
C PRO A 122 -21.46 -11.61 3.31
N GLU A 123 -21.23 -12.81 2.80
CA GLU A 123 -20.13 -13.03 1.88
C GLU A 123 -20.25 -12.15 0.63
N GLY A 124 -19.15 -11.49 0.27
CA GLY A 124 -19.11 -10.62 -0.91
C GLY A 124 -19.55 -9.19 -0.65
N THR A 125 -19.91 -8.82 0.59
CA THR A 125 -20.22 -7.42 0.94
C THR A 125 -19.05 -6.52 0.59
N ILE A 126 -19.32 -5.50 -0.20
CA ILE A 126 -18.36 -4.46 -0.60
C ILE A 126 -18.81 -3.14 0.00
N GLN A 127 -17.87 -2.43 0.57
CA GLN A 127 -18.02 -1.05 1.01
C GLN A 127 -17.11 -0.16 0.16
N ASP A 128 -17.71 0.84 -0.46
CA ASP A 128 -16.97 1.88 -1.18
C ASP A 128 -16.70 3.03 -0.23
N VAL A 129 -15.45 3.49 -0.20
CA VAL A 129 -15.03 4.66 0.58
C VAL A 129 -14.36 5.66 -0.35
N PHE A 130 -14.80 6.91 -0.30
CA PHE A 130 -14.27 8.00 -1.11
C PHE A 130 -13.25 8.79 -0.28
N TYR A 131 -12.01 8.79 -0.75
CA TYR A 131 -10.92 9.55 -0.15
C TYR A 131 -10.71 10.85 -0.91
N SER A 132 -10.84 11.98 -0.22
CA SER A 132 -10.44 13.28 -0.76
C SER A 132 -8.96 13.51 -0.50
N VAL A 133 -8.23 13.90 -1.54
CA VAL A 133 -6.79 14.23 -1.46
C VAL A 133 -6.63 15.67 -1.91
N THR A 134 -6.01 16.49 -1.07
CA THR A 134 -5.80 17.92 -1.35
C THR A 134 -4.34 18.31 -1.25
N SER A 135 -3.94 19.31 -2.03
CA SER A 135 -2.61 19.91 -1.93
C SER A 135 -2.56 20.89 -0.78
N GLN A 136 -1.59 20.70 0.12
CA GLN A 136 -1.29 21.61 1.22
C GLN A 136 0.21 21.95 1.19
N ASN A 137 0.57 23.22 1.01
CA ASN A 137 1.97 23.64 0.94
C ASN A 137 2.81 22.83 -0.05
N THR A 138 2.27 22.56 -1.26
CA THR A 138 2.88 21.73 -2.31
C THR A 138 2.95 20.22 -2.03
N GLU A 139 2.49 19.76 -0.88
CA GLU A 139 2.39 18.34 -0.54
C GLU A 139 0.96 17.85 -0.67
N TRP A 140 0.79 16.66 -1.25
CA TRP A 140 -0.50 16.01 -1.36
C TRP A 140 -0.77 15.17 -0.10
N ARG A 141 -1.99 15.30 0.45
CA ARG A 141 -2.41 14.60 1.66
C ARG A 141 -3.86 14.15 1.57
N VAL A 142 -4.16 13.00 2.13
CA VAL A 142 -5.55 12.60 2.37
C VAL A 142 -6.15 13.62 3.34
N SER A 143 -7.18 14.32 2.89
CA SER A 143 -7.81 15.41 3.68
C SER A 143 -9.13 14.99 4.30
N ASP A 144 -9.80 14.00 3.72
CA ASP A 144 -11.08 13.50 4.21
C ASP A 144 -11.33 12.08 3.69
N ALA A 145 -12.26 11.36 4.36
CA ALA A 145 -12.85 10.12 3.91
C ALA A 145 -14.31 10.09 4.38
N ASP A 146 -15.22 9.69 3.51
CA ASP A 146 -16.65 9.61 3.81
C ASP A 146 -16.99 8.53 4.86
N ASN A 147 -16.07 7.58 5.05
CA ASN A 147 -16.12 6.61 6.14
C ASN A 147 -14.74 6.50 6.82
N PRO A 148 -14.51 7.23 7.91
CA PRO A 148 -13.21 7.27 8.58
C PRO A 148 -12.95 6.06 9.51
N LEU A 149 -13.70 4.97 9.43
CA LEU A 149 -13.48 3.78 10.26
C LEU A 149 -12.16 3.09 9.88
N PRO A 150 -11.49 2.39 10.82
CA PRO A 150 -10.36 1.54 10.50
C PRO A 150 -10.78 0.31 9.68
N HIS A 151 -9.91 -0.09 8.74
CA HIS A 151 -10.12 -1.26 7.87
C HIS A 151 -8.95 -2.26 7.97
N PRO A 152 -8.70 -2.85 9.17
CA PRO A 152 -7.64 -3.82 9.33
C PRO A 152 -7.98 -5.13 8.62
N SER A 153 -6.94 -5.84 8.17
CA SER A 153 -7.06 -7.23 7.77
C SER A 153 -7.52 -8.11 8.92
N ARG A 154 -8.05 -9.28 8.59
CA ARG A 154 -8.37 -10.29 9.60
C ARG A 154 -7.15 -10.62 10.48
N ALA A 155 -5.96 -10.78 9.90
CA ALA A 155 -4.74 -11.09 10.65
C ALA A 155 -4.37 -9.97 11.65
N ALA A 156 -4.47 -8.71 11.22
CA ALA A 156 -4.23 -7.55 12.07
C ALA A 156 -5.27 -7.46 13.21
N MET A 157 -6.54 -7.72 12.88
CA MET A 157 -7.62 -7.70 13.87
C MET A 157 -7.46 -8.83 14.91
N LEU A 158 -7.11 -10.06 14.50
CA LEU A 158 -6.85 -11.17 15.42
C LEU A 158 -5.71 -10.84 16.40
N LYS A 159 -4.63 -10.23 15.90
CA LYS A 159 -3.53 -9.78 16.75
C LYS A 159 -4.00 -8.74 17.76
N TRP A 160 -4.71 -7.71 17.31
CA TRP A 160 -5.22 -6.65 18.18
C TRP A 160 -6.21 -7.20 19.24
N LEU A 161 -7.17 -8.05 18.85
CA LEU A 161 -8.12 -8.67 19.79
C LEU A 161 -7.40 -9.50 20.85
N THR A 162 -6.39 -10.27 20.46
CA THR A 162 -5.57 -11.05 21.41
C THR A 162 -4.91 -10.12 22.45
N GLU A 163 -4.41 -9.00 22.02
CA GLU A 163 -3.83 -7.99 22.93
C GLU A 163 -4.90 -7.40 23.87
N GLN A 164 -6.09 -7.07 23.33
CA GLN A 164 -7.20 -6.53 24.13
C GLN A 164 -7.70 -7.54 25.18
N VAL A 165 -7.87 -8.80 24.82
CA VAL A 165 -8.27 -9.89 25.76
C VAL A 165 -7.26 -9.98 26.92
N ASN A 166 -5.97 -9.84 26.64
CA ASN A 166 -4.92 -9.98 27.65
C ASN A 166 -4.78 -8.75 28.57
N THR A 167 -5.18 -7.57 28.09
CA THR A 167 -4.96 -6.30 28.82
C THR A 167 -6.22 -5.75 29.49
N THR A 168 -7.43 -6.13 29.00
CA THR A 168 -8.70 -5.62 29.52
C THR A 168 -9.04 -6.26 30.87
N GLN A 169 -9.36 -5.42 31.87
CA GLN A 169 -9.72 -5.84 33.22
C GLN A 169 -11.25 -6.02 33.37
N ASP A 170 -12.06 -5.33 32.58
CA ASP A 170 -13.50 -5.45 32.58
C ASP A 170 -13.92 -6.77 31.95
N ALA A 171 -14.57 -7.65 32.74
CA ALA A 171 -14.96 -8.98 32.30
C ALA A 171 -15.94 -8.95 31.13
N THR A 172 -16.90 -8.02 31.12
CA THR A 172 -17.92 -7.91 30.07
C THR A 172 -17.29 -7.48 28.74
N ILE A 173 -16.35 -6.54 28.77
CA ILE A 173 -15.62 -6.08 27.58
C ILE A 173 -14.67 -7.17 27.11
N LYS A 174 -13.99 -7.84 28.02
CA LYS A 174 -13.10 -8.96 27.73
C LYS A 174 -13.83 -10.10 27.01
N ASP A 175 -15.03 -10.47 27.47
CA ASP A 175 -15.86 -11.51 26.85
C ASP A 175 -16.26 -11.13 25.41
N ARG A 176 -16.54 -9.86 25.15
CA ARG A 176 -16.82 -9.37 23.78
C ARG A 176 -15.61 -9.49 22.87
N TYR A 177 -14.42 -9.14 23.35
CA TYR A 177 -13.19 -9.32 22.60
C TYR A 177 -12.90 -10.79 22.33
N GLN A 178 -13.11 -11.66 23.34
CA GLN A 178 -12.91 -13.11 23.17
C GLN A 178 -13.88 -13.68 22.14
N ASN A 179 -15.16 -13.34 22.23
CA ASN A 179 -16.18 -13.79 21.27
C ASN A 179 -15.84 -13.34 19.84
N ALA A 180 -15.39 -12.09 19.66
CA ALA A 180 -14.97 -11.60 18.35
C ALA A 180 -13.75 -12.35 17.83
N LEU A 181 -12.78 -12.66 18.70
CA LEU A 181 -11.59 -13.44 18.37
C LEU A 181 -11.97 -14.84 17.88
N ASP A 182 -12.85 -15.52 18.61
CA ASP A 182 -13.32 -16.87 18.28
C ASP A 182 -14.08 -16.90 16.94
N HIS A 183 -14.96 -15.94 16.70
CA HIS A 183 -15.67 -15.80 15.43
C HIS A 183 -14.71 -15.60 14.24
N LEU A 184 -13.75 -14.71 14.36
CA LEU A 184 -12.77 -14.45 13.30
C LEU A 184 -11.83 -15.64 13.07
N GLN A 185 -11.51 -16.42 14.09
CA GLN A 185 -10.73 -17.65 13.96
C GLN A 185 -11.50 -18.73 13.19
N GLN A 186 -12.79 -18.90 13.47
CA GLN A 186 -13.66 -19.88 12.80
C GLN A 186 -13.84 -19.56 11.30
N GLN A 187 -13.89 -18.29 10.92
CA GLN A 187 -13.93 -17.88 9.50
C GLN A 187 -12.69 -18.33 8.70
N SER A 188 -11.60 -18.73 9.36
CA SER A 188 -10.37 -19.22 8.70
C SER A 188 -10.57 -20.55 7.97
N GLY A 189 -11.54 -21.36 8.35
CA GLY A 189 -11.85 -22.66 7.75
C GLY A 189 -12.66 -22.57 6.45
N SER A 190 -13.13 -21.39 6.07
CA SER A 190 -13.87 -21.22 4.81
C SER A 190 -12.91 -21.25 3.61
N PRO A 191 -13.17 -22.10 2.57
CA PRO A 191 -12.32 -22.18 1.37
C PRO A 191 -12.21 -20.88 0.58
N PHE A 192 -13.01 -19.87 0.90
CA PHE A 192 -13.06 -18.56 0.28
C PHE A 192 -12.21 -17.49 1.01
N ALA A 193 -11.46 -17.86 2.04
CA ALA A 193 -10.56 -16.97 2.79
C ALA A 193 -9.17 -16.77 2.15
N ARG A 194 -9.00 -17.22 0.88
CA ARG A 194 -7.75 -17.06 0.09
C ARG A 194 -7.85 -15.93 -0.91
#